data_3e806e4a20306fbf189056607b1a70bf
#
_entry.id   3e806e4a20306fbf189056607b1a70bf
#
_cell.length_a   1.000
_cell.length_b   1.000
_cell.length_c   1.000
_cell.angle_alpha   90.00
_cell.angle_beta   90.00
_cell.angle_gamma   90.00
#
_symmetry.space_group_name_H-M   'P 1'
#
loop_
_entity.id
_entity.type
_entity.pdbx_description
1 polymer ?
#
loop_
_entity_poly.entity_id
_entity_poly.type
_entity_poly.pdbx_seq_one_letter_code
_entity_poly.pdbx_strand_id
1 'polypeptide(L)'
;MIKVLFICHGNICRSPMAEFIFKDIVIKNEKEDMFIVESRATSSEELGNGIYYAAKEVLNRRGIPFDTNKYAQRLTKSDYENFDYLIYMDDWNLYGITKIISEDIYNKVHKLLDYAGLDRDVEDPWYSRNFDKAFDDITLGCTAFFNKLIK
;
A
#
# COMPACT_ATOMS: atom_id res chain seq x y z
N MET A 1 -1.95 -1.07 -19.09
CA MET A 1 -1.16 -0.95 -17.88
C MET A 1 -2.06 -0.94 -16.65
N ILE A 2 -1.75 -1.73 -15.64
CA ILE A 2 -2.52 -1.81 -14.41
C ILE A 2 -1.94 -0.83 -13.39
N LYS A 3 -2.75 0.08 -12.90
CA LYS A 3 -2.31 1.12 -11.95
C LYS A 3 -2.84 0.83 -10.55
N VAL A 4 -1.91 0.59 -9.63
CA VAL A 4 -2.19 0.18 -8.24
C VAL A 4 -1.74 1.27 -7.27
N LEU A 5 -2.62 1.64 -6.36
CA LEU A 5 -2.35 2.64 -5.34
C LEU A 5 -2.57 2.03 -3.95
N PHE A 6 -1.51 1.92 -3.16
CA PHE A 6 -1.60 1.46 -1.78
C PHE A 6 -1.86 2.64 -0.84
N ILE A 7 -2.72 2.45 0.14
CA ILE A 7 -3.20 3.53 1.00
C ILE A 7 -3.09 3.13 2.47
N CYS A 8 -2.57 4.04 3.29
CA CYS A 8 -2.63 3.93 4.74
C CYS A 8 -2.85 5.33 5.34
N HIS A 9 -2.81 5.45 6.66
CA HIS A 9 -3.10 6.72 7.32
C HIS A 9 -2.07 7.81 6.97
N GLY A 10 -0.78 7.55 7.20
CA GLY A 10 0.28 8.56 7.10
C GLY A 10 1.15 8.49 5.85
N ASN A 11 1.13 7.37 5.13
CA ASN A 11 2.00 7.12 3.96
C ASN A 11 3.49 7.16 4.30
N ILE A 12 3.85 6.72 5.51
CA ILE A 12 5.26 6.61 5.92
C ILE A 12 5.65 5.20 6.39
N CYS A 13 4.70 4.31 6.65
CA CYS A 13 4.95 2.94 7.10
C CYS A 13 4.34 1.90 6.17
N ARG A 14 3.05 1.54 6.37
CA ARG A 14 2.41 0.40 5.68
C ARG A 14 2.29 0.59 4.17
N SER A 15 1.78 1.71 3.72
CA SER A 15 1.57 1.89 2.27
C SER A 15 2.88 2.01 1.49
N PRO A 16 3.94 2.68 1.98
CA PRO A 16 5.23 2.61 1.31
C PRO A 16 5.82 1.21 1.29
N MET A 17 5.72 0.45 2.40
CA MET A 17 6.18 -0.94 2.42
C MET A 17 5.44 -1.76 1.35
N ALA A 18 4.12 -1.62 1.26
CA ALA A 18 3.32 -2.31 0.26
C ALA A 18 3.73 -1.94 -1.16
N GLU A 19 3.96 -0.66 -1.41
CA GLU A 19 4.41 -0.17 -2.71
C GLU A 19 5.69 -0.89 -3.15
N PHE A 20 6.71 -0.91 -2.28
CA PHE A 20 8.00 -1.48 -2.64
C PHE A 20 8.02 -3.00 -2.62
N ILE A 21 7.28 -3.63 -1.72
CA ILE A 21 7.10 -5.10 -1.74
C ILE A 21 6.41 -5.53 -3.03
N PHE A 22 5.35 -4.85 -3.44
CA PHE A 22 4.63 -5.19 -4.67
C PHE A 22 5.50 -4.96 -5.90
N LYS A 23 6.25 -3.84 -5.94
CA LYS A 23 7.20 -3.57 -7.03
C LYS A 23 8.25 -4.68 -7.13
N ASP A 24 8.75 -5.17 -6.00
CA ASP A 24 9.72 -6.26 -5.98
C ASP A 24 9.13 -7.56 -6.53
N ILE A 25 7.89 -7.89 -6.15
CA ILE A 25 7.16 -9.05 -6.68
C ILE A 25 7.01 -8.95 -8.20
N VAL A 26 6.61 -7.78 -8.68
CA VAL A 26 6.40 -7.53 -10.11
C VAL A 26 7.69 -7.69 -10.90
N ILE A 27 8.78 -7.12 -10.41
CA ILE A 27 10.11 -7.21 -11.05
C ILE A 27 10.61 -8.65 -11.07
N LYS A 28 10.50 -9.38 -9.96
CA LYS A 28 10.94 -10.78 -9.89
C LYS A 28 10.15 -11.71 -10.81
N ASN A 29 8.95 -11.32 -11.19
CA ASN A 29 8.12 -12.07 -12.13
C ASN A 29 8.18 -11.50 -13.56
N GLU A 30 9.10 -10.57 -13.80
CA GLU A 30 9.32 -9.97 -15.13
C GLU A 30 8.05 -9.32 -15.70
N LYS A 31 7.27 -8.64 -14.85
CA LYS A 31 6.00 -7.99 -15.21
C LYS A 31 6.02 -6.47 -14.99
N GLU A 32 7.21 -5.88 -14.83
CA GLU A 32 7.34 -4.44 -14.54
C GLU A 32 6.69 -3.55 -15.58
N ASP A 33 6.64 -3.99 -16.85
CA ASP A 33 6.00 -3.21 -17.92
C ASP A 33 4.47 -3.20 -17.85
N MET A 34 3.89 -4.05 -17.00
CA MET A 34 2.44 -4.16 -16.87
C MET A 34 1.86 -3.28 -15.76
N PHE A 35 2.70 -2.75 -14.87
CA PHE A 35 2.21 -2.10 -13.65
C PHE A 35 2.78 -0.71 -13.43
N ILE A 36 1.94 0.18 -12.90
CA ILE A 36 2.37 1.42 -12.23
C ILE A 36 1.90 1.28 -10.79
N VAL A 37 2.81 1.46 -9.83
CA VAL A 37 2.54 1.25 -8.41
C VAL A 37 2.98 2.47 -7.63
N GLU A 38 2.07 3.03 -6.83
CA GLU A 38 2.35 4.19 -5.96
C GLU A 38 1.62 4.01 -4.62
N SER A 39 1.80 4.94 -3.71
CA SER A 39 1.13 4.92 -2.42
C SER A 39 0.75 6.33 -1.97
N ARG A 40 -0.27 6.42 -1.10
CA ARG A 40 -0.84 7.69 -0.61
C ARG A 40 -1.28 7.55 0.85
N ALA A 41 -1.49 8.72 1.47
CA ALA A 41 -2.04 8.84 2.82
C ALA A 41 -3.51 9.28 2.77
N THR A 42 -4.28 8.87 3.76
CA THR A 42 -5.62 9.44 3.96
C THR A 42 -5.58 10.74 4.77
N SER A 43 -4.50 10.96 5.55
CA SER A 43 -4.34 12.16 6.37
C SER A 43 -3.25 13.08 5.82
N SER A 44 -3.19 14.28 6.36
CA SER A 44 -2.14 15.25 6.02
C SER A 44 -1.06 15.36 7.13
N GLU A 45 -1.09 14.48 8.12
CA GLU A 45 -0.20 14.58 9.28
C GLU A 45 1.28 14.47 8.93
N GLU A 46 1.61 13.65 7.94
CA GLU A 46 2.99 13.33 7.57
C GLU A 46 3.39 13.83 6.18
N LEU A 47 2.61 14.74 5.60
CA LEU A 47 2.89 15.24 4.24
C LEU A 47 4.33 15.73 4.10
N GLY A 48 5.01 15.26 3.05
CA GLY A 48 6.38 15.63 2.75
C GLY A 48 7.43 14.87 3.54
N ASN A 49 7.05 14.06 4.53
CA ASN A 49 7.99 13.26 5.30
C ASN A 49 8.36 11.98 4.54
N GLY A 50 9.59 11.54 4.72
CA GLY A 50 10.09 10.30 4.13
C GLY A 50 9.57 9.06 4.85
N ILE A 51 9.95 7.89 4.34
CA ILE A 51 9.60 6.61 4.96
C ILE A 51 10.17 6.57 6.38
N TYR A 52 9.35 6.14 7.34
CA TYR A 52 9.75 6.03 8.73
C TYR A 52 10.93 5.06 8.88
N TYR A 53 11.89 5.39 9.77
CA TYR A 53 13.16 4.64 9.84
C TYR A 53 12.97 3.13 10.10
N ALA A 54 12.00 2.75 10.96
CA ALA A 54 11.75 1.34 11.26
C ALA A 54 11.19 0.58 10.06
N ALA A 55 10.43 1.25 9.21
CA ALA A 55 9.96 0.66 7.95
C ALA A 55 11.13 0.47 6.97
N LYS A 56 12.02 1.47 6.88
CA LYS A 56 13.25 1.34 6.06
C LYS A 56 14.10 0.18 6.55
N GLU A 57 14.25 0.05 7.86
CA GLU A 57 15.06 -1.01 8.46
C GLU A 57 14.55 -2.40 8.10
N VAL A 58 13.23 -2.64 8.20
CA VAL A 58 12.69 -3.95 7.86
C VAL A 58 12.78 -4.22 6.36
N LEU A 59 12.57 -3.22 5.52
CA LEU A 59 12.75 -3.38 4.07
C LEU A 59 14.20 -3.75 3.74
N ASN A 60 15.18 -3.05 4.33
CA ASN A 60 16.60 -3.35 4.14
C ASN A 60 16.96 -4.76 4.61
N ARG A 61 16.53 -5.14 5.80
CA ARG A 61 16.80 -6.48 6.36
C ARG A 61 16.22 -7.60 5.50
N ARG A 62 15.08 -7.36 4.91
CA ARG A 62 14.38 -8.36 4.08
C ARG A 62 14.77 -8.28 2.60
N GLY A 63 15.71 -7.40 2.24
CA GLY A 63 16.23 -7.31 0.88
C GLY A 63 15.28 -6.68 -0.14
N ILE A 64 14.38 -5.81 0.29
CA ILE A 64 13.44 -5.11 -0.59
C ILE A 64 13.99 -3.74 -0.96
N PRO A 65 14.31 -3.48 -2.25
CA PRO A 65 14.74 -2.16 -2.70
C PRO A 65 13.61 -1.13 -2.53
N PHE A 66 13.98 0.09 -2.19
CA PHE A 66 13.02 1.17 -2.11
C PHE A 66 13.64 2.51 -2.50
N ASP A 67 12.79 3.45 -2.94
CA ASP A 67 13.23 4.78 -3.31
C ASP A 67 13.38 5.64 -2.04
N THR A 68 14.61 6.09 -1.76
CA THR A 68 14.91 6.94 -0.61
C THR A 68 14.29 8.32 -0.73
N ASN A 69 13.84 8.72 -1.91
CA ASN A 69 13.18 10.00 -2.17
C ASN A 69 11.65 9.90 -2.14
N LYS A 70 11.12 8.79 -1.65
CA LYS A 70 9.68 8.65 -1.45
C LYS A 70 9.22 9.54 -0.29
N TYR A 71 8.26 10.42 -0.56
CA TYR A 71 7.67 11.30 0.43
C TYR A 71 6.17 11.06 0.54
N ALA A 72 5.61 11.27 1.73
CA ALA A 72 4.18 11.11 1.96
C ALA A 72 3.38 12.11 1.15
N GLN A 73 2.37 11.59 0.44
CA GLN A 73 1.44 12.36 -0.37
C GLN A 73 0.02 11.95 -0.01
N ARG A 74 -0.89 12.91 -0.01
CA ARG A 74 -2.29 12.63 0.31
C ARG A 74 -3.07 12.16 -0.90
N LEU A 75 -3.96 11.21 -0.69
CA LEU A 75 -4.92 10.73 -1.68
C LEU A 75 -5.81 11.89 -2.16
N THR A 76 -6.11 11.92 -3.46
CA THR A 76 -6.99 12.91 -4.09
C THR A 76 -8.09 12.20 -4.88
N LYS A 77 -9.14 12.94 -5.24
CA LYS A 77 -10.18 12.44 -6.15
C LYS A 77 -9.61 12.08 -7.52
N SER A 78 -8.60 12.84 -7.97
CA SER A 78 -7.90 12.56 -9.22
C SER A 78 -7.19 11.20 -9.17
N ASP A 79 -6.63 10.84 -8.03
CA ASP A 79 -6.02 9.50 -7.85
C ASP A 79 -7.05 8.39 -8.06
N TYR A 80 -8.26 8.57 -7.54
CA TYR A 80 -9.33 7.58 -7.73
C TYR A 80 -9.67 7.38 -9.22
N GLU A 81 -9.67 8.46 -9.98
CA GLU A 81 -9.94 8.38 -11.42
C GLU A 81 -8.78 7.72 -12.18
N ASN A 82 -7.54 8.01 -11.77
CA ASN A 82 -6.35 7.58 -12.50
C ASN A 82 -5.86 6.18 -12.20
N PHE A 83 -6.15 5.65 -11.00
CA PHE A 83 -5.71 4.32 -10.58
C PHE A 83 -6.83 3.30 -10.72
N ASP A 84 -6.45 2.06 -11.04
CA ASP A 84 -7.41 0.96 -11.22
C ASP A 84 -7.76 0.29 -9.89
N TYR A 85 -6.81 0.26 -8.96
CA TYR A 85 -6.96 -0.37 -7.64
C TYR A 85 -6.48 0.56 -6.55
N LEU A 86 -7.32 0.79 -5.54
CA LEU A 86 -6.98 1.50 -4.32
C LEU A 86 -7.03 0.49 -3.17
N ILE A 87 -5.86 0.09 -2.68
CA ILE A 87 -5.73 -1.01 -1.73
C ILE A 87 -5.34 -0.46 -0.36
N TYR A 88 -6.20 -0.66 0.63
CA TYR A 88 -6.03 -0.13 1.98
C TYR A 88 -5.70 -1.23 2.99
N MET A 89 -5.22 -0.83 4.18
CA MET A 89 -4.66 -1.72 5.19
C MET A 89 -5.64 -2.07 6.31
N ASP A 90 -6.45 -1.10 6.74
CA ASP A 90 -7.39 -1.26 7.84
C ASP A 90 -8.67 -0.45 7.63
N ASP A 91 -9.67 -0.68 8.49
CA ASP A 91 -10.97 -0.04 8.34
C ASP A 91 -10.93 1.47 8.56
N TRP A 92 -9.96 1.98 9.32
CA TRP A 92 -9.76 3.42 9.48
C TRP A 92 -9.31 4.05 8.16
N ASN A 93 -8.49 3.33 7.39
CA ASN A 93 -8.11 3.79 6.05
C ASN A 93 -9.33 3.89 5.14
N LEU A 94 -10.22 2.91 5.19
CA LEU A 94 -11.45 2.92 4.38
C LEU A 94 -12.30 4.15 4.70
N TYR A 95 -12.46 4.44 5.99
CA TYR A 95 -13.19 5.62 6.43
C TYR A 95 -12.56 6.92 5.87
N GLY A 96 -11.23 7.03 5.95
CA GLY A 96 -10.50 8.17 5.40
C GLY A 96 -10.62 8.28 3.89
N ILE A 97 -10.56 7.16 3.17
CA ILE A 97 -10.74 7.14 1.71
C ILE A 97 -12.13 7.66 1.34
N THR A 98 -13.16 7.17 2.03
CA THR A 98 -14.55 7.56 1.76
C THR A 98 -14.76 9.07 1.92
N LYS A 99 -14.10 9.68 2.89
CA LYS A 99 -14.16 11.14 3.07
C LYS A 99 -13.57 11.91 1.90
N ILE A 100 -12.59 11.33 1.21
CA ILE A 100 -11.90 12.01 0.11
C ILE A 100 -12.64 11.79 -1.22
N ILE A 101 -13.00 10.53 -1.54
CA ILE A 101 -13.59 10.18 -2.83
C ILE A 101 -15.13 10.20 -2.83
N SER A 102 -15.75 10.24 -1.66
CA SER A 102 -17.19 10.16 -1.40
C SER A 102 -17.75 8.77 -1.64
N GLU A 103 -17.76 8.27 -2.87
CA GLU A 103 -18.36 6.99 -3.21
C GLU A 103 -17.44 6.20 -4.15
N ASP A 104 -17.33 4.90 -3.92
CA ASP A 104 -16.55 3.99 -4.76
C ASP A 104 -17.41 3.45 -5.92
N ILE A 105 -17.72 4.34 -6.87
CA ILE A 105 -18.63 4.05 -8.00
C ILE A 105 -18.13 2.89 -8.86
N TYR A 106 -16.81 2.78 -9.04
CA TYR A 106 -16.22 1.81 -9.95
C TYR A 106 -15.66 0.57 -9.25
N ASN A 107 -15.98 0.39 -7.97
CA ASN A 107 -15.53 -0.76 -7.17
C ASN A 107 -14.01 -0.96 -7.21
N LYS A 108 -13.26 0.11 -6.99
CA LYS A 108 -11.79 0.11 -7.02
C LYS A 108 -11.13 -0.10 -5.66
N VAL A 109 -11.88 0.10 -4.57
CA VAL A 109 -11.33 0.16 -3.21
C VAL A 109 -11.46 -1.20 -2.52
N HIS A 110 -10.32 -1.79 -2.15
CA HIS A 110 -10.29 -3.14 -1.56
C HIS A 110 -9.27 -3.21 -0.42
N LYS A 111 -9.57 -4.04 0.59
CA LYS A 111 -8.65 -4.31 1.70
C LYS A 111 -7.59 -5.32 1.28
N LEU A 112 -6.33 -5.05 1.58
CA LEU A 112 -5.21 -5.88 1.14
C LEU A 112 -5.37 -7.35 1.56
N LEU A 113 -5.63 -7.60 2.85
CA LEU A 113 -5.69 -8.98 3.35
C LEU A 113 -6.91 -9.76 2.88
N ASP A 114 -7.93 -9.11 2.33
CA ASP A 114 -9.04 -9.81 1.70
C ASP A 114 -8.56 -10.69 0.54
N TYR A 115 -7.53 -10.27 -0.18
CA TYR A 115 -6.95 -11.06 -1.27
C TYR A 115 -6.32 -12.36 -0.78
N ALA A 116 -5.85 -12.39 0.46
CA ALA A 116 -5.27 -13.58 1.08
C ALA A 116 -6.33 -14.43 1.81
N GLY A 117 -7.61 -14.06 1.71
CA GLY A 117 -8.70 -14.76 2.39
C GLY A 117 -8.76 -14.51 3.89
N LEU A 118 -8.14 -13.43 4.36
CA LEU A 118 -8.08 -13.09 5.78
C LEU A 118 -9.01 -11.92 6.09
N ASP A 119 -9.96 -12.15 7.00
CA ASP A 119 -10.91 -11.11 7.43
C ASP A 119 -10.33 -10.35 8.63
N ARG A 120 -9.26 -9.60 8.38
CA ARG A 120 -8.62 -8.77 9.39
C ARG A 120 -7.75 -7.69 8.75
N ASP A 121 -7.36 -6.71 9.56
CA ASP A 121 -6.50 -5.61 9.16
C ASP A 121 -5.02 -6.00 9.17
N VAL A 122 -4.21 -5.25 8.42
CA VAL A 122 -2.77 -5.14 8.69
C VAL A 122 -2.64 -4.16 9.86
N GLU A 123 -2.17 -4.63 11.03
CA GLU A 123 -1.99 -3.77 12.19
C GLU A 123 -1.08 -2.59 11.89
N ASP A 124 -1.41 -1.43 12.47
CA ASP A 124 -0.57 -0.24 12.32
C ASP A 124 0.69 -0.38 13.19
N PRO A 125 1.86 -0.55 12.57
CA PRO A 125 3.10 -0.76 13.34
C PRO A 125 3.56 0.47 14.10
N TRP A 126 2.99 1.64 13.80
CA TRP A 126 3.23 2.84 14.60
C TRP A 126 2.81 2.63 16.06
N TYR A 127 1.70 1.92 16.27
CA TYR A 127 1.17 1.63 17.62
C TYR A 127 1.67 0.31 18.17
N SER A 128 1.66 -0.76 17.38
CA SER A 128 2.09 -2.10 17.83
C SER A 128 3.60 -2.22 17.97
N ARG A 129 4.36 -1.37 17.28
CA ARG A 129 5.81 -1.42 17.13
C ARG A 129 6.33 -2.73 16.52
N ASN A 130 5.45 -3.51 15.90
CA ASN A 130 5.80 -4.77 15.25
C ASN A 130 5.84 -4.61 13.72
N PHE A 131 6.95 -4.06 13.24
CA PHE A 131 7.15 -3.82 11.79
C PHE A 131 7.36 -5.12 11.02
N ASP A 132 7.93 -6.14 11.65
CA ASP A 132 8.09 -7.45 11.01
C ASP A 132 6.74 -8.11 10.73
N LYS A 133 5.81 -8.05 11.66
CA LYS A 133 4.46 -8.58 11.44
C LYS A 133 3.75 -7.84 10.31
N ALA A 134 3.84 -6.51 10.29
CA ALA A 134 3.27 -5.70 9.23
C ALA A 134 3.88 -6.08 7.88
N PHE A 135 5.20 -6.25 7.81
CA PHE A 135 5.89 -6.69 6.61
C PHE A 135 5.40 -8.04 6.13
N ASP A 136 5.29 -9.02 7.03
CA ASP A 136 4.83 -10.37 6.68
C ASP A 136 3.39 -10.36 6.17
N ASP A 137 2.50 -9.63 6.83
CA ASP A 137 1.10 -9.51 6.41
C ASP A 137 0.98 -8.81 5.06
N ILE A 138 1.75 -7.75 4.85
CA ILE A 138 1.75 -7.02 3.58
C ILE A 138 2.28 -7.91 2.45
N THR A 139 3.35 -8.67 2.70
CA THR A 139 3.90 -9.61 1.72
C THR A 139 2.85 -10.66 1.34
N LEU A 140 2.15 -11.20 2.32
CA LEU A 140 1.09 -12.20 2.09
C LEU A 140 -0.03 -11.61 1.21
N GLY A 141 -0.51 -10.41 1.55
CA GLY A 141 -1.56 -9.75 0.80
C GLY A 141 -1.13 -9.34 -0.60
N CYS A 142 0.07 -8.78 -0.74
CA CYS A 142 0.61 -8.38 -2.04
C CYS A 142 0.83 -9.57 -2.97
N THR A 143 1.32 -10.70 -2.45
CA THR A 143 1.51 -11.92 -3.23
C THR A 143 0.17 -12.46 -3.73
N ALA A 144 -0.83 -12.54 -2.86
CA ALA A 144 -2.17 -12.99 -3.25
C ALA A 144 -2.81 -12.06 -4.28
N PHE A 145 -2.66 -10.75 -4.10
CA PHE A 145 -3.19 -9.76 -5.03
C PHE A 145 -2.53 -9.89 -6.40
N PHE A 146 -1.21 -9.99 -6.44
CA PHE A 146 -0.48 -10.18 -7.69
C PHE A 146 -0.95 -11.43 -8.42
N ASN A 147 -1.04 -12.57 -7.71
CA ASN A 147 -1.47 -13.82 -8.29
C ASN A 147 -2.88 -13.75 -8.87
N LYS A 148 -3.77 -12.99 -8.25
CA LYS A 148 -5.11 -12.78 -8.77
C LYS A 148 -5.10 -11.96 -10.07
N LEU A 149 -4.24 -10.95 -10.16
CA LEU A 149 -4.20 -10.06 -11.31
C LEU A 149 -3.60 -10.70 -12.57
N ILE A 150 -2.67 -11.62 -12.42
CA ILE A 150 -1.97 -12.23 -13.56
C ILE A 150 -2.61 -13.52 -14.07
N LYS A 151 -3.68 -13.97 -13.47
CA LYS A 151 -4.41 -15.16 -13.91
C LYS A 151 -5.21 -14.90 -15.15
#